data_19c397ca618481ef4373cd94850fe87d
#
_entry.id   19c397ca618481ef4373cd94850fe87d
#
_cell.length_a   1.000
_cell.length_b   1.000
_cell.length_c   1.000
_cell.angle_alpha   90.00
_cell.angle_beta   90.00
_cell.angle_gamma   90.00
#
_symmetry.space_group_name_H-M   'P 1'
#
loop_
_entity.id
_entity.type
_entity.pdbx_description
1 polymer ?
#
loop_
_entity_poly.entity_id
_entity_poly.type
_entity_poly.pdbx_seq_one_letter_code
_entity_poly.pdbx_strand_id
1 'polypeptide(L)'
;MKNICLYVWGLLMLLVSCTPENRVIDKPVFLASNTTSIEVSKVTLTDSTTVLDIFARYTPGWWIKIASTGYLTDDKGNTYPIQAGHGVELDKEFWMPESGEAEFQIVFPPLKRGVKYIDYIEAPDVEGGFIIWGIQLKDNQLPELKFPKGFKETEVDKNASLPEVKLAYGEAIIKGHVLDYREGMPNKATVLVYSPLMGYTNADAEVDIAPDGSFTYTTQVLGPTTGHVIYADKTANFYVIPGETSELCINLREMSRKVSKFHADAQPYGKELYYNGPFAALVAENAEANQLINRGRSLSKEELLSVSMEDFKKFEITVTEEQKKAVCESSLSEATKAYALTALSNRLLASLDSAPSRIISAYIDSKGDKYDEDDVMAYYQKLMKSVPTDYASELMDVLDNPVSLLSVAYASMVSHAAVKGTTPKNDGLFAQMVGTAKISRGLTDFQPLTEAQKEEMKALPEACQQYLNAKNEELLATIEANKKKTGFRVNETGEVADEDLFASIISKFDGKVRLVDFWATWCGPCRMANKEMIPMKEELKDKDIVYIYITGETSPKGTWENMIPDIHGEHFRVTDKQWSYLCDKYGVEGVPTYIVVDTEGEIKYKSVGFPGVSKMKEELLKLTK
;
A
#
# COMPACT_ATOMS: atom_id res chain seq x y z
N MET A 1 89.59 5.64 -41.10
CA MET A 1 89.77 5.40 -39.66
C MET A 1 88.60 6.10 -38.99
N LYS A 2 87.88 5.36 -38.18
CA LYS A 2 86.78 5.71 -37.28
C LYS A 2 85.44 6.17 -37.95
N ASN A 3 84.60 5.21 -38.14
CA ASN A 3 83.15 5.33 -38.40
C ASN A 3 82.43 5.94 -37.20
N ILE A 4 81.60 6.94 -37.46
CA ILE A 4 80.61 7.42 -36.49
C ILE A 4 79.23 7.02 -37.02
N CYS A 5 78.60 6.03 -36.40
CA CYS A 5 77.20 5.70 -36.61
C CYS A 5 76.29 6.68 -35.83
N LEU A 6 75.53 7.48 -36.58
CA LEU A 6 74.42 8.25 -36.02
C LEU A 6 73.18 7.32 -35.84
N TYR A 7 72.75 7.10 -34.58
CA TYR A 7 71.47 6.53 -34.29
C TYR A 7 70.38 7.63 -34.31
N VAL A 8 69.53 7.59 -35.34
CA VAL A 8 68.30 8.37 -35.38
C VAL A 8 67.21 7.55 -34.61
N TRP A 9 66.88 7.98 -33.43
CA TRP A 9 65.71 7.49 -32.71
C TRP A 9 64.47 8.15 -33.30
N GLY A 10 63.68 7.40 -34.08
CA GLY A 10 62.37 7.79 -34.55
C GLY A 10 61.38 7.66 -33.38
N LEU A 11 60.93 8.78 -32.81
CA LEU A 11 59.82 8.86 -31.87
C LEU A 11 58.52 8.57 -32.63
N LEU A 12 58.05 7.33 -32.62
CA LEU A 12 56.73 6.96 -33.11
C LEU A 12 55.70 7.47 -32.08
N MET A 13 55.18 8.68 -32.30
CA MET A 13 53.96 9.11 -31.62
C MET A 13 52.82 8.23 -32.13
N LEU A 14 52.40 7.27 -31.31
CA LEU A 14 51.11 6.61 -31.42
C LEU A 14 50.03 7.67 -31.17
N LEU A 15 49.57 8.30 -32.25
CA LEU A 15 48.28 8.99 -32.24
C LEU A 15 47.22 7.90 -31.99
N VAL A 16 46.86 7.73 -30.73
CA VAL A 16 45.62 7.03 -30.41
C VAL A 16 44.50 7.87 -31.01
N SER A 17 44.08 7.48 -32.20
CA SER A 17 42.88 8.03 -32.84
C SER A 17 41.72 7.79 -31.89
N CYS A 18 41.29 8.85 -31.23
CA CYS A 18 40.01 8.86 -30.49
C CYS A 18 38.88 8.80 -31.51
N THR A 19 38.58 7.62 -32.05
CA THR A 19 37.32 7.45 -32.78
C THR A 19 36.17 7.67 -31.80
N PRO A 20 35.16 8.49 -32.15
CA PRO A 20 33.97 8.68 -31.35
C PRO A 20 33.31 7.34 -31.10
N GLU A 21 32.97 7.06 -29.87
CA GLU A 21 32.24 5.83 -29.52
C GLU A 21 30.73 6.09 -29.75
N ASN A 22 30.34 6.22 -31.02
CA ASN A 22 28.92 6.22 -31.36
C ASN A 22 28.38 4.80 -31.17
N ARG A 23 27.59 4.61 -30.14
CA ARG A 23 27.10 3.30 -29.77
C ARG A 23 25.62 3.35 -29.47
N VAL A 24 24.91 2.35 -29.96
CA VAL A 24 23.49 2.14 -29.71
C VAL A 24 23.32 0.84 -28.93
N ILE A 25 22.55 0.89 -27.87
CA ILE A 25 22.14 -0.28 -27.08
C ILE A 25 20.63 -0.38 -27.16
N ASP A 26 20.13 -1.34 -27.90
CA ASP A 26 18.70 -1.63 -28.01
C ASP A 26 18.25 -2.49 -26.84
N LYS A 27 17.11 -2.12 -26.27
CA LYS A 27 16.48 -2.82 -25.13
C LYS A 27 17.50 -3.17 -24.05
N PRO A 28 18.16 -2.16 -23.45
CA PRO A 28 19.19 -2.41 -22.47
C PRO A 28 18.63 -3.17 -21.28
N VAL A 29 19.35 -4.19 -20.82
CA VAL A 29 19.03 -4.88 -19.56
C VAL A 29 19.27 -3.92 -18.41
N PHE A 30 18.42 -3.96 -17.40
CA PHE A 30 18.54 -3.12 -16.19
C PHE A 30 18.40 -3.97 -14.92
N LEU A 31 18.95 -3.47 -13.81
CA LEU A 31 18.97 -4.19 -12.55
C LEU A 31 17.56 -4.25 -11.93
N ALA A 32 16.93 -3.10 -11.77
CA ALA A 32 15.62 -2.97 -11.16
C ALA A 32 14.94 -1.64 -11.54
N SER A 33 13.63 -1.55 -11.32
CA SER A 33 12.86 -0.32 -11.45
C SER A 33 11.78 -0.23 -10.37
N ASN A 34 11.51 0.97 -9.89
CA ASN A 34 10.37 1.24 -9.01
C ASN A 34 9.07 1.53 -9.77
N THR A 35 9.07 1.43 -11.10
CA THR A 35 7.90 1.77 -11.92
C THR A 35 7.64 0.75 -13.00
N THR A 36 6.41 0.70 -13.48
CA THR A 36 5.98 0.03 -14.72
C THR A 36 5.51 1.03 -15.77
N SER A 37 5.51 2.33 -15.43
CA SER A 37 4.98 3.39 -16.29
C SER A 37 5.96 3.81 -17.37
N ILE A 38 7.27 3.67 -17.13
CA ILE A 38 8.31 3.96 -18.13
C ILE A 38 9.36 2.86 -18.17
N GLU A 39 9.95 2.66 -19.34
CA GLU A 39 11.07 1.75 -19.57
C GLU A 39 12.00 2.31 -20.68
N VAL A 40 13.31 2.06 -20.57
CA VAL A 40 14.26 2.48 -21.58
C VAL A 40 14.27 1.49 -22.73
N SER A 41 13.78 1.89 -23.90
CA SER A 41 13.76 1.05 -25.10
C SER A 41 15.09 1.05 -25.85
N LYS A 42 15.87 2.16 -25.73
CA LYS A 42 17.17 2.29 -26.40
C LYS A 42 18.03 3.34 -25.71
N VAL A 43 19.34 3.12 -25.70
CA VAL A 43 20.34 4.11 -25.30
C VAL A 43 21.24 4.42 -26.49
N THR A 44 21.36 5.69 -26.85
CA THR A 44 22.28 6.17 -27.90
C THR A 44 23.38 7.01 -27.26
N LEU A 45 24.63 6.59 -27.39
CA LEU A 45 25.80 7.27 -26.88
C LEU A 45 26.53 7.94 -28.06
N THR A 46 26.85 9.23 -27.92
CA THR A 46 27.65 9.99 -28.86
C THR A 46 28.72 10.81 -28.12
N ASP A 47 29.64 11.43 -28.83
CA ASP A 47 30.63 12.34 -28.22
C ASP A 47 30.01 13.65 -27.68
N SER A 48 28.78 13.97 -28.07
CA SER A 48 28.11 15.23 -27.71
C SER A 48 26.94 15.02 -26.76
N THR A 49 26.28 13.86 -26.79
CA THR A 49 25.05 13.58 -26.03
C THR A 49 24.90 12.12 -25.69
N THR A 50 24.10 11.86 -24.64
CA THR A 50 23.49 10.56 -24.34
C THR A 50 21.99 10.71 -24.50
N VAL A 51 21.35 9.85 -25.27
CA VAL A 51 19.90 9.88 -25.50
C VAL A 51 19.28 8.58 -24.99
N LEU A 52 18.26 8.69 -24.13
CA LEU A 52 17.39 7.59 -23.76
C LEU A 52 16.09 7.68 -24.57
N ASP A 53 15.80 6.67 -25.37
CA ASP A 53 14.47 6.45 -25.92
C ASP A 53 13.62 5.77 -24.83
N ILE A 54 12.55 6.44 -24.42
CA ILE A 54 11.65 5.99 -23.35
C ILE A 54 10.36 5.46 -23.98
N PHE A 55 9.99 4.24 -23.60
CA PHE A 55 8.65 3.71 -23.78
C PHE A 55 7.85 4.01 -22.52
N ALA A 56 6.69 4.64 -22.67
CA ALA A 56 5.77 4.94 -21.59
C ALA A 56 4.47 4.14 -21.76
N ARG A 57 3.93 3.63 -20.65
CA ARG A 57 2.64 2.93 -20.58
C ARG A 57 1.89 3.33 -19.32
N TYR A 58 0.70 3.93 -19.49
CA TYR A 58 -0.15 4.32 -18.37
C TYR A 58 -1.62 4.30 -18.79
N THR A 59 -2.53 4.60 -17.86
CA THR A 59 -3.97 4.61 -18.11
C THR A 59 -4.33 5.62 -19.23
N PRO A 60 -5.07 5.21 -20.28
CA PRO A 60 -5.53 6.12 -21.31
C PRO A 60 -6.27 7.34 -20.73
N GLY A 61 -5.95 8.53 -21.24
CA GLY A 61 -6.55 9.78 -20.77
C GLY A 61 -6.06 10.28 -19.40
N TRP A 62 -5.11 9.58 -18.77
CA TRP A 62 -4.37 10.06 -17.60
C TRP A 62 -3.02 10.61 -18.04
N TRP A 63 -2.27 11.21 -17.14
CA TRP A 63 -1.00 11.85 -17.47
C TRP A 63 0.17 11.29 -16.65
N ILE A 64 1.35 11.41 -17.23
CA ILE A 64 2.64 11.28 -16.55
C ILE A 64 3.39 12.61 -16.69
N LYS A 65 4.40 12.83 -15.88
CA LYS A 65 5.25 14.02 -15.95
C LYS A 65 6.71 13.60 -15.85
N ILE A 66 7.57 14.24 -16.63
CA ILE A 66 9.01 14.06 -16.55
C ILE A 66 9.61 15.37 -16.04
N ALA A 67 10.27 15.30 -14.88
CA ALA A 67 10.84 16.47 -14.24
C ALA A 67 12.18 16.88 -14.90
N SER A 68 12.40 18.18 -15.07
CA SER A 68 13.66 18.74 -15.57
C SER A 68 14.83 18.56 -14.60
N THR A 69 14.55 18.26 -13.32
CA THR A 69 15.54 18.00 -12.27
C THR A 69 16.16 16.60 -12.34
N GLY A 70 15.62 15.72 -13.21
CA GLY A 70 16.11 14.37 -13.40
C GLY A 70 17.55 14.31 -13.90
N TYR A 71 18.22 13.18 -13.65
CA TYR A 71 19.61 12.96 -14.07
C TYR A 71 19.94 11.48 -14.26
N LEU A 72 21.08 11.23 -14.92
CA LEU A 72 21.73 9.92 -14.88
C LEU A 72 22.85 9.92 -13.83
N THR A 73 23.07 8.76 -13.21
CA THR A 73 24.29 8.50 -12.42
C THR A 73 25.03 7.31 -13.03
N ASP A 74 26.35 7.42 -13.23
CA ASP A 74 27.17 6.32 -13.75
C ASP A 74 27.72 5.41 -12.63
N ASP A 75 28.35 4.30 -13.03
CA ASP A 75 28.98 3.32 -12.13
C ASP A 75 30.16 3.87 -11.29
N LYS A 76 30.50 5.15 -11.42
CA LYS A 76 31.54 5.87 -10.67
C LYS A 76 30.96 7.03 -9.86
N GLY A 77 29.64 7.21 -9.83
CA GLY A 77 28.95 8.27 -9.10
C GLY A 77 28.98 9.64 -9.79
N ASN A 78 29.36 9.73 -11.09
CA ASN A 78 29.21 10.99 -11.81
C ASN A 78 27.75 11.18 -12.23
N THR A 79 27.25 12.42 -12.13
CA THR A 79 25.88 12.79 -12.49
C THR A 79 25.84 13.55 -13.82
N TYR A 80 24.75 13.33 -14.58
CA TYR A 80 24.50 13.92 -15.88
C TYR A 80 23.05 14.43 -15.90
N PRO A 81 22.80 15.75 -15.73
CA PRO A 81 21.45 16.30 -15.66
C PRO A 81 20.72 16.21 -17.00
N ILE A 82 19.39 16.17 -16.96
CA ILE A 82 18.56 16.28 -18.17
C ILE A 82 18.84 17.61 -18.87
N GLN A 83 19.00 17.58 -20.19
CA GLN A 83 19.18 18.76 -21.03
C GLN A 83 17.94 19.10 -21.84
N ALA A 84 17.21 18.09 -22.33
CA ALA A 84 16.01 18.27 -23.14
C ALA A 84 15.13 17.03 -23.15
N GLY A 85 13.84 17.23 -23.46
CA GLY A 85 12.90 16.20 -23.87
C GLY A 85 12.51 16.39 -25.33
N HIS A 86 12.38 15.31 -26.09
CA HIS A 86 11.86 15.30 -27.45
C HIS A 86 10.63 14.40 -27.50
N GLY A 87 9.49 14.94 -27.90
CA GLY A 87 8.21 14.24 -27.84
C GLY A 87 7.54 14.31 -26.45
N VAL A 88 8.21 14.90 -25.46
CA VAL A 88 7.69 15.21 -24.13
C VAL A 88 8.16 16.60 -23.70
N GLU A 89 7.31 17.37 -23.06
CA GLU A 89 7.68 18.67 -22.47
C GLU A 89 7.98 18.46 -20.98
N LEU A 90 9.20 18.83 -20.57
CA LEU A 90 9.62 18.66 -19.17
C LEU A 90 8.79 19.55 -18.22
N ASP A 91 8.54 19.07 -17.02
CA ASP A 91 7.73 19.70 -15.96
C ASP A 91 6.25 19.90 -16.30
N LYS A 92 5.78 19.39 -17.44
CA LYS A 92 4.38 19.44 -17.83
C LYS A 92 3.72 18.06 -17.87
N GLU A 93 2.42 18.05 -17.75
CA GLU A 93 1.59 16.86 -17.90
C GLU A 93 1.65 16.34 -19.34
N PHE A 94 2.11 15.12 -19.51
CA PHE A 94 2.05 14.40 -20.77
C PHE A 94 0.84 13.45 -20.74
N TRP A 95 -0.23 13.85 -21.43
CA TRP A 95 -1.48 13.10 -21.46
C TRP A 95 -1.36 11.86 -22.35
N MET A 96 -1.64 10.70 -21.78
CA MET A 96 -1.55 9.43 -22.48
C MET A 96 -2.63 9.32 -23.56
N PRO A 97 -2.25 8.82 -24.76
CA PRO A 97 -3.21 8.58 -25.84
C PRO A 97 -4.18 7.44 -25.50
N GLU A 98 -5.18 7.25 -26.35
CA GLU A 98 -6.18 6.16 -26.21
C GLU A 98 -5.56 4.76 -26.15
N SER A 99 -4.38 4.56 -26.75
CA SER A 99 -3.63 3.31 -26.67
C SER A 99 -3.06 3.03 -25.27
N GLY A 100 -2.91 4.06 -24.44
CA GLY A 100 -2.18 3.97 -23.18
C GLY A 100 -0.66 3.78 -23.32
N GLU A 101 -0.12 3.86 -24.55
CA GLU A 101 1.31 3.69 -24.84
C GLU A 101 1.84 4.91 -25.64
N ALA A 102 3.05 5.36 -25.30
CA ALA A 102 3.74 6.47 -25.97
C ALA A 102 5.25 6.26 -26.00
N GLU A 103 5.93 6.97 -26.89
CA GLU A 103 7.40 6.99 -26.96
C GLU A 103 7.89 8.43 -27.03
N PHE A 104 8.98 8.70 -26.33
CA PHE A 104 9.67 10.00 -26.34
C PHE A 104 11.15 9.82 -26.01
N GLN A 105 11.93 10.90 -26.13
CA GLN A 105 13.36 10.87 -25.85
C GLN A 105 13.73 11.86 -24.75
N ILE A 106 14.71 11.47 -23.94
CA ILE A 106 15.34 12.33 -22.94
C ILE A 106 16.83 12.44 -23.27
N VAL A 107 17.34 13.67 -23.32
CA VAL A 107 18.71 13.99 -23.73
C VAL A 107 19.52 14.41 -22.52
N PHE A 108 20.75 13.89 -22.44
CA PHE A 108 21.72 14.14 -21.37
C PHE A 108 23.08 14.52 -21.98
N PRO A 109 24.02 15.09 -21.19
CA PRO A 109 25.41 15.25 -21.58
C PRO A 109 26.04 13.92 -21.97
N PRO A 110 27.16 13.94 -22.77
CA PRO A 110 27.86 12.72 -23.12
C PRO A 110 28.45 12.04 -21.87
N LEU A 111 28.27 10.72 -21.77
CA LEU A 111 28.86 9.94 -20.70
C LEU A 111 30.38 9.88 -20.81
N LYS A 112 31.07 9.77 -19.69
CA LYS A 112 32.51 9.49 -19.65
C LYS A 112 32.80 8.12 -20.26
N ARG A 113 33.95 7.99 -20.90
CA ARG A 113 34.35 6.70 -21.50
C ARG A 113 34.50 5.60 -20.49
N GLY A 114 34.06 4.40 -20.86
CA GLY A 114 34.20 3.19 -20.04
C GLY A 114 33.16 3.06 -18.92
N VAL A 115 32.06 3.83 -18.95
CA VAL A 115 30.88 3.63 -18.10
C VAL A 115 30.27 2.28 -18.46
N LYS A 116 29.96 1.48 -17.40
CA LYS A 116 29.43 0.13 -17.56
C LYS A 116 27.90 0.10 -17.50
N TYR A 117 27.33 0.88 -16.61
CA TYR A 117 25.89 1.04 -16.41
C TYR A 117 25.57 2.45 -15.92
N ILE A 118 24.33 2.82 -16.05
CA ILE A 118 23.77 4.07 -15.53
C ILE A 118 22.49 3.79 -14.73
N ASP A 119 22.16 4.67 -13.80
CA ASP A 119 20.85 4.79 -13.18
C ASP A 119 20.16 6.02 -13.75
N TYR A 120 18.88 5.91 -14.04
CA TYR A 120 18.02 7.04 -14.38
C TYR A 120 17.15 7.38 -13.17
N ILE A 121 17.28 8.60 -12.67
CA ILE A 121 16.52 9.17 -11.56
C ILE A 121 15.75 10.37 -12.10
N GLU A 122 14.43 10.24 -12.20
CA GLU A 122 13.59 11.25 -12.86
C GLU A 122 13.30 12.44 -11.95
N ALA A 123 12.91 12.21 -10.69
CA ALA A 123 12.56 13.26 -9.75
C ALA A 123 13.12 12.94 -8.35
N PRO A 124 14.38 13.32 -8.05
CA PRO A 124 15.06 12.89 -6.84
C PRO A 124 14.42 13.38 -5.54
N ASP A 125 13.72 14.51 -5.59
CA ASP A 125 13.13 15.17 -4.42
C ASP A 125 11.62 14.94 -4.29
N VAL A 126 11.05 14.06 -5.16
CA VAL A 126 9.61 13.78 -5.18
C VAL A 126 9.38 12.31 -4.89
N GLU A 127 8.59 12.02 -3.86
CA GLU A 127 8.11 10.66 -3.59
C GLU A 127 7.30 10.15 -4.80
N GLY A 128 7.63 8.95 -5.28
CA GLY A 128 7.00 8.37 -6.49
C GLY A 128 7.64 8.77 -7.82
N GLY A 129 8.75 9.52 -7.83
CA GLY A 129 9.55 9.75 -9.03
C GLY A 129 10.05 8.43 -9.64
N PHE A 130 10.11 8.37 -10.97
CA PHE A 130 10.51 7.16 -11.70
C PHE A 130 12.01 6.90 -11.57
N ILE A 131 12.39 5.69 -11.18
CA ILE A 131 13.80 5.30 -11.08
C ILE A 131 14.02 3.95 -11.77
N ILE A 132 15.05 3.90 -12.62
CA ILE A 132 15.52 2.67 -13.25
C ILE A 132 17.00 2.50 -12.90
N TRP A 133 17.32 1.48 -12.12
CA TRP A 133 18.67 1.20 -11.66
C TRP A 133 19.42 0.24 -12.57
N GLY A 134 20.70 0.51 -12.82
CA GLY A 134 21.64 -0.42 -13.44
C GLY A 134 21.35 -0.72 -14.90
N ILE A 135 20.97 0.28 -15.70
CA ILE A 135 20.81 0.15 -17.16
C ILE A 135 22.16 -0.19 -17.77
N GLN A 136 22.31 -1.39 -18.32
CA GLN A 136 23.59 -1.91 -18.81
C GLN A 136 23.97 -1.27 -20.14
N LEU A 137 25.19 -0.74 -20.19
CA LEU A 137 25.75 -0.10 -21.39
C LEU A 137 26.82 -0.95 -22.07
N LYS A 138 27.42 -1.89 -21.35
CA LYS A 138 28.44 -2.77 -21.88
C LYS A 138 27.85 -4.16 -22.07
N ASP A 139 28.15 -5.16 -22.10
CA ASP A 139 27.81 -6.55 -22.35
C ASP A 139 26.30 -6.94 -22.31
N ASN A 140 25.43 -5.98 -22.02
CA ASN A 140 23.96 -6.14 -21.87
C ASN A 140 23.56 -7.34 -20.98
N GLN A 141 24.33 -7.56 -19.89
CA GLN A 141 24.15 -8.66 -18.95
C GLN A 141 24.29 -8.16 -17.51
N LEU A 142 23.53 -8.75 -16.62
CA LEU A 142 23.67 -8.53 -15.19
C LEU A 142 24.70 -9.51 -14.59
N PRO A 143 25.43 -9.10 -13.52
CA PRO A 143 26.34 -10.00 -12.81
C PRO A 143 25.56 -11.15 -12.16
N GLU A 144 26.26 -12.22 -11.77
CA GLU A 144 25.66 -13.34 -11.04
C GLU A 144 25.01 -12.89 -9.73
N LEU A 145 23.84 -13.46 -9.42
CA LEU A 145 23.07 -13.14 -8.20
C LEU A 145 23.83 -13.66 -6.97
N LYS A 146 23.98 -12.79 -5.96
CA LYS A 146 24.69 -13.13 -4.72
C LYS A 146 23.74 -13.14 -3.53
N PHE A 147 23.83 -14.20 -2.73
CA PHE A 147 23.06 -14.37 -1.52
C PHE A 147 23.86 -13.97 -0.27
N PRO A 148 23.18 -13.54 0.81
CA PRO A 148 23.80 -13.32 2.12
C PRO A 148 24.49 -14.59 2.61
N LYS A 149 25.61 -14.41 3.31
CA LYS A 149 26.35 -15.55 3.88
C LYS A 149 25.47 -16.32 4.88
N GLY A 150 25.32 -17.62 4.62
CA GLY A 150 24.58 -18.52 5.50
C GLY A 150 23.08 -18.65 5.20
N PHE A 151 22.53 -17.82 4.29
CA PHE A 151 21.15 -18.00 3.85
C PHE A 151 21.00 -19.36 3.15
N LYS A 152 19.97 -20.10 3.53
CA LYS A 152 19.56 -21.35 2.89
C LYS A 152 18.07 -21.31 2.67
N GLU A 153 17.66 -21.41 1.42
CA GLU A 153 16.24 -21.53 1.10
C GLU A 153 15.70 -22.87 1.61
N THR A 154 14.49 -22.85 2.17
CA THR A 154 13.79 -24.10 2.51
C THR A 154 13.36 -24.82 1.24
N GLU A 155 13.81 -26.05 1.08
CA GLU A 155 13.39 -26.90 -0.05
C GLU A 155 11.91 -27.29 0.08
N VAL A 156 11.20 -27.26 -1.04
CA VAL A 156 9.78 -27.67 -1.09
C VAL A 156 9.69 -29.15 -1.37
N ASP A 157 9.24 -29.91 -0.39
CA ASP A 157 8.81 -31.31 -0.60
C ASP A 157 7.36 -31.33 -1.12
N LYS A 158 7.19 -31.79 -2.35
CA LYS A 158 5.87 -31.84 -3.02
C LYS A 158 4.87 -32.77 -2.32
N ASN A 159 5.34 -33.75 -1.56
CA ASN A 159 4.51 -34.71 -0.86
C ASN A 159 4.30 -34.41 0.63
N ALA A 160 5.00 -33.41 1.16
CA ALA A 160 4.84 -33.04 2.56
C ALA A 160 3.43 -32.45 2.81
N SER A 161 2.83 -32.85 3.90
CA SER A 161 1.58 -32.23 4.37
C SER A 161 1.82 -30.80 4.82
N LEU A 162 0.75 -30.00 4.81
CA LEU A 162 0.79 -28.64 5.39
C LEU A 162 1.21 -28.74 6.86
N PRO A 163 2.20 -27.94 7.32
CA PRO A 163 2.54 -27.86 8.72
C PRO A 163 1.32 -27.51 9.58
N GLU A 164 1.27 -28.00 10.81
CA GLU A 164 0.16 -27.76 11.72
C GLU A 164 -0.04 -26.25 11.95
N VAL A 165 -1.26 -25.76 11.71
CA VAL A 165 -1.66 -24.39 11.95
C VAL A 165 -2.27 -24.29 13.35
N LYS A 166 -1.61 -23.56 14.27
CA LYS A 166 -2.03 -23.40 15.66
C LYS A 166 -2.37 -21.96 15.98
N LEU A 167 -3.46 -21.75 16.68
CA LEU A 167 -3.75 -20.47 17.30
C LEU A 167 -2.80 -20.27 18.51
N ALA A 168 -1.90 -19.32 18.41
CA ALA A 168 -0.95 -18.93 19.44
C ALA A 168 -0.77 -17.39 19.42
N TYR A 169 -0.31 -16.82 20.51
CA TYR A 169 0.08 -15.41 20.55
C TYR A 169 1.56 -15.31 20.92
N GLY A 170 2.31 -14.48 20.22
CA GLY A 170 3.73 -14.30 20.52
C GLY A 170 4.47 -13.47 19.48
N GLU A 171 5.75 -13.29 19.78
CA GLU A 171 6.68 -12.58 18.91
C GLU A 171 6.96 -13.38 17.64
N ALA A 172 7.02 -12.68 16.52
CA ALA A 172 7.51 -13.20 15.25
C ALA A 172 8.60 -12.28 14.69
N ILE A 173 9.64 -12.87 14.11
CA ILE A 173 10.80 -12.16 13.59
C ILE A 173 10.85 -12.33 12.08
N ILE A 174 11.00 -11.21 11.36
CA ILE A 174 11.16 -11.15 9.91
C ILE A 174 12.54 -10.60 9.62
N LYS A 175 13.40 -11.41 9.00
CA LYS A 175 14.72 -11.01 8.51
C LYS A 175 14.69 -10.94 7.00
N GLY A 176 14.89 -9.77 6.44
CA GLY A 176 14.88 -9.56 5.00
C GLY A 176 16.24 -9.13 4.47
N HIS A 177 16.47 -9.40 3.20
CA HIS A 177 17.62 -8.93 2.47
C HIS A 177 17.20 -8.59 1.04
N VAL A 178 17.45 -7.37 0.61
CA VAL A 178 17.27 -6.94 -0.78
C VAL A 178 18.54 -7.33 -1.55
N LEU A 179 18.41 -8.28 -2.46
CA LEU A 179 19.55 -8.73 -3.27
C LEU A 179 20.00 -7.60 -4.21
N ASP A 180 21.32 -7.47 -4.37
CA ASP A 180 21.97 -6.40 -5.15
C ASP A 180 21.67 -4.97 -4.66
N TYR A 181 21.28 -4.84 -3.38
CA TYR A 181 21.13 -3.52 -2.75
C TYR A 181 22.43 -2.71 -2.85
N ARG A 182 22.29 -1.43 -3.14
CA ARG A 182 23.43 -0.52 -3.25
C ARG A 182 23.01 0.92 -2.94
N GLU A 183 24.00 1.76 -2.69
CA GLU A 183 23.80 3.21 -2.53
C GLU A 183 23.00 3.80 -3.70
N GLY A 184 22.07 4.70 -3.41
CA GLY A 184 21.12 5.28 -4.37
C GLY A 184 19.81 4.52 -4.53
N MET A 185 19.66 3.35 -3.88
CA MET A 185 18.37 2.68 -3.71
C MET A 185 17.68 3.16 -2.42
N PRO A 186 16.32 3.07 -2.34
CA PRO A 186 15.60 3.43 -1.12
C PRO A 186 16.15 2.69 0.10
N ASN A 187 16.40 3.43 1.18
CA ASN A 187 16.96 2.88 2.42
C ASN A 187 15.91 2.44 3.44
N LYS A 188 14.66 2.36 3.00
CA LYS A 188 13.52 1.90 3.81
C LYS A 188 12.66 0.92 3.03
N ALA A 189 12.06 -0.02 3.74
CA ALA A 189 10.99 -0.87 3.25
C ALA A 189 9.78 -0.77 4.18
N THR A 190 8.58 -1.06 3.67
CA THR A 190 7.37 -1.17 4.49
C THR A 190 7.07 -2.65 4.74
N VAL A 191 6.85 -3.00 6.00
CA VAL A 191 6.42 -4.36 6.39
C VAL A 191 4.98 -4.30 6.87
N LEU A 192 4.10 -5.02 6.19
CA LEU A 192 2.71 -5.21 6.56
C LEU A 192 2.52 -6.62 7.10
N VAL A 193 1.86 -6.73 8.25
CA VAL A 193 1.48 -8.03 8.82
C VAL A 193 -0.03 -8.02 9.08
N TYR A 194 -0.74 -8.96 8.49
CA TYR A 194 -2.20 -9.03 8.63
C TYR A 194 -2.61 -9.50 10.03
N SER A 195 -3.78 -9.04 10.45
CA SER A 195 -4.45 -9.54 11.64
C SER A 195 -5.55 -10.52 11.24
N PRO A 196 -5.61 -11.72 11.83
CA PRO A 196 -6.69 -12.66 11.57
C PRO A 196 -8.06 -12.19 12.13
N LEU A 197 -8.08 -11.07 12.88
CA LEU A 197 -9.29 -10.47 13.45
C LEU A 197 -9.86 -9.33 12.58
N MET A 198 -8.99 -8.62 11.84
CA MET A 198 -9.35 -7.34 11.22
C MET A 198 -9.07 -7.30 9.71
N GLY A 199 -8.50 -8.35 9.13
CA GLY A 199 -8.15 -8.41 7.72
C GLY A 199 -6.85 -7.71 7.34
N TYR A 200 -6.43 -6.65 8.06
CA TYR A 200 -5.07 -6.06 7.97
C TYR A 200 -4.71 -5.32 9.24
N THR A 201 -3.41 -5.12 9.43
CA THR A 201 -2.91 -4.26 10.49
C THR A 201 -3.01 -2.80 10.05
N ASN A 202 -3.42 -1.93 10.94
CA ASN A 202 -3.48 -0.49 10.69
C ASN A 202 -2.11 0.21 10.78
N ALA A 203 -1.03 -0.53 11.01
CA ALA A 203 0.30 0.02 11.20
C ALA A 203 1.23 -0.48 10.11
N ASP A 204 1.50 0.38 9.13
CA ASP A 204 2.62 0.22 8.23
C ASP A 204 3.90 0.43 9.03
N ALA A 205 4.72 -0.60 9.16
CA ALA A 205 6.00 -0.47 9.81
C ALA A 205 7.07 -0.17 8.76
N GLU A 206 7.62 1.03 8.78
CA GLU A 206 8.84 1.31 8.06
C GLU A 206 10.02 0.67 8.78
N VAL A 207 10.88 0.00 8.01
CA VAL A 207 12.14 -0.58 8.49
C VAL A 207 13.30 -0.02 7.69
N ASP A 208 14.38 0.33 8.40
CA ASP A 208 15.61 0.78 7.76
C ASP A 208 16.34 -0.42 7.12
N ILE A 209 16.84 -0.21 5.90
CA ILE A 209 17.69 -1.17 5.20
C ILE A 209 19.14 -0.80 5.45
N ALA A 210 19.89 -1.74 6.00
CA ALA A 210 21.31 -1.58 6.23
C ALA A 210 22.12 -1.49 4.91
N PRO A 211 23.36 -0.96 4.92
CA PRO A 211 24.17 -0.82 3.70
C PRO A 211 24.45 -2.11 2.94
N ASP A 212 24.32 -3.27 3.59
CA ASP A 212 24.43 -4.58 2.97
C ASP A 212 23.10 -5.10 2.38
N GLY A 213 22.01 -4.34 2.48
CA GLY A 213 20.69 -4.71 2.02
C GLY A 213 19.82 -5.46 3.02
N SER A 214 20.33 -5.70 4.23
CA SER A 214 19.59 -6.42 5.28
C SER A 214 18.65 -5.53 6.07
N PHE A 215 17.56 -6.11 6.59
CA PHE A 215 16.66 -5.49 7.56
C PHE A 215 16.08 -6.53 8.51
N THR A 216 15.58 -6.09 9.65
CA THR A 216 14.88 -6.94 10.61
C THR A 216 13.66 -6.22 11.16
N TYR A 217 12.54 -6.92 11.21
CA TYR A 217 11.31 -6.47 11.82
C TYR A 217 10.81 -7.50 12.83
N THR A 218 10.42 -7.03 14.00
CA THR A 218 9.86 -7.88 15.07
C THR A 218 8.46 -7.37 15.41
N THR A 219 7.50 -8.28 15.52
CA THR A 219 6.12 -7.94 15.82
C THR A 219 5.44 -9.02 16.65
N GLN A 220 4.34 -8.66 17.31
CA GLN A 220 3.47 -9.60 18.04
C GLN A 220 2.30 -9.99 17.15
N VAL A 221 2.04 -11.28 17.02
CA VAL A 221 0.96 -11.79 16.17
C VAL A 221 0.08 -12.79 16.90
N LEU A 222 -1.21 -12.79 16.54
CA LEU A 222 -2.19 -13.77 17.00
C LEU A 222 -2.40 -14.79 15.88
N GLY A 223 -1.87 -15.99 16.05
CA GLY A 223 -1.91 -17.06 15.07
C GLY A 223 -1.00 -16.81 13.85
N PRO A 224 -0.80 -17.85 13.03
CA PRO A 224 -0.15 -17.71 11.75
C PRO A 224 -0.94 -16.79 10.83
N THR A 225 -0.25 -15.92 10.12
CA THR A 225 -0.89 -14.94 9.24
C THR A 225 0.00 -14.59 8.05
N THR A 226 -0.54 -13.86 7.09
CA THR A 226 0.21 -13.36 5.95
C THR A 226 0.95 -12.06 6.29
N GLY A 227 2.14 -11.91 5.71
CA GLY A 227 2.93 -10.68 5.74
C GLY A 227 3.33 -10.25 4.33
N HIS A 228 3.58 -8.97 4.17
CA HIS A 228 4.11 -8.39 2.94
C HIS A 228 5.28 -7.49 3.26
N VAL A 229 6.30 -7.53 2.42
CA VAL A 229 7.32 -6.48 2.34
C VAL A 229 7.11 -5.73 1.04
N ILE A 230 6.96 -4.41 1.16
CA ILE A 230 6.86 -3.50 0.02
C ILE A 230 8.19 -2.75 -0.06
N TYR A 231 8.86 -2.88 -1.19
CA TYR A 231 10.12 -2.22 -1.46
C TYR A 231 10.23 -1.85 -2.94
N ALA A 232 10.55 -0.58 -3.24
CA ALA A 232 10.65 -0.06 -4.61
C ALA A 232 9.41 -0.43 -5.47
N ASP A 233 8.19 -0.22 -4.94
CA ASP A 233 6.89 -0.55 -5.54
C ASP A 233 6.70 -2.04 -5.92
N LYS A 234 7.49 -2.91 -5.33
CA LYS A 234 7.35 -4.37 -5.45
C LYS A 234 6.92 -4.96 -4.12
N THR A 235 6.05 -5.97 -4.18
CA THR A 235 5.53 -6.66 -2.99
C THR A 235 5.99 -8.11 -2.94
N ALA A 236 6.63 -8.49 -1.84
CA ALA A 236 6.97 -9.87 -1.53
C ALA A 236 6.02 -10.41 -0.45
N ASN A 237 5.37 -11.54 -0.73
CA ASN A 237 4.39 -12.18 0.16
C ASN A 237 5.01 -13.35 0.90
N PHE A 238 4.77 -13.46 2.20
CA PHE A 238 5.29 -14.54 3.05
C PHE A 238 4.32 -14.84 4.19
N TYR A 239 4.69 -15.75 5.08
CA TYR A 239 3.90 -16.08 6.27
C TYR A 239 4.66 -15.72 7.54
N VAL A 240 3.90 -15.29 8.54
CA VAL A 240 4.38 -14.89 9.87
C VAL A 240 3.73 -15.78 10.91
N ILE A 241 4.52 -16.36 11.81
CA ILE A 241 4.08 -17.34 12.79
C ILE A 241 4.59 -16.94 14.17
N PRO A 242 3.77 -16.98 15.23
CA PRO A 242 4.22 -16.73 16.59
C PRO A 242 5.36 -17.68 16.98
N GLY A 243 6.45 -17.14 17.53
CA GLY A 243 7.62 -17.90 17.98
C GLY A 243 8.64 -18.24 16.89
N GLU A 244 8.37 -17.90 15.61
CA GLU A 244 9.21 -18.29 14.49
C GLU A 244 9.92 -17.10 13.84
N THR A 245 11.00 -17.41 13.11
CA THR A 245 11.71 -16.46 12.26
C THR A 245 11.48 -16.81 10.79
N SER A 246 11.06 -15.81 10.01
CA SER A 246 10.98 -15.88 8.55
C SER A 246 12.15 -15.13 7.94
N GLU A 247 12.94 -15.78 7.08
CA GLU A 247 14.06 -15.15 6.36
C GLU A 247 13.75 -15.00 4.88
N LEU A 248 13.97 -13.80 4.34
CA LEU A 248 13.57 -13.39 2.99
C LEU A 248 14.77 -12.87 2.20
N CYS A 249 14.94 -13.32 0.94
CA CYS A 249 15.80 -12.62 -0.03
C CYS A 249 14.96 -12.13 -1.20
N ILE A 250 14.82 -10.82 -1.35
CA ILE A 250 13.98 -10.16 -2.35
C ILE A 250 14.81 -9.92 -3.61
N ASN A 251 14.41 -10.48 -4.73
CA ASN A 251 15.10 -10.36 -6.01
C ASN A 251 14.38 -9.36 -6.92
N LEU A 252 14.75 -8.09 -6.80
CA LEU A 252 14.17 -7.02 -7.62
C LEU A 252 14.40 -7.20 -9.12
N ARG A 253 15.49 -7.88 -9.53
CA ARG A 253 15.77 -8.15 -10.95
C ARG A 253 14.63 -8.95 -11.58
N GLU A 254 14.23 -10.05 -10.93
CA GLU A 254 13.18 -10.90 -11.45
C GLU A 254 11.81 -10.22 -11.36
N MET A 255 11.54 -9.53 -10.26
CA MET A 255 10.30 -8.75 -10.10
C MET A 255 10.15 -7.67 -11.18
N SER A 256 11.24 -6.99 -11.54
CA SER A 256 11.24 -5.97 -12.59
C SER A 256 11.16 -6.58 -13.99
N ARG A 257 11.90 -7.69 -14.25
CA ARG A 257 11.87 -8.42 -15.52
C ARG A 257 10.46 -8.88 -15.88
N LYS A 258 9.74 -9.48 -14.94
CA LYS A 258 8.38 -10.02 -15.17
C LYS A 258 7.37 -8.99 -15.67
N VAL A 259 7.51 -7.73 -15.27
CA VAL A 259 6.60 -6.65 -15.64
C VAL A 259 7.13 -5.80 -16.80
N SER A 260 8.34 -6.06 -17.28
CA SER A 260 8.99 -5.35 -18.37
C SER A 260 8.28 -5.57 -19.70
N LYS A 261 8.12 -4.55 -20.50
CA LYS A 261 7.65 -4.63 -21.89
C LYS A 261 8.61 -5.41 -22.78
N PHE A 262 9.91 -5.29 -22.53
CA PHE A 262 10.96 -5.79 -23.43
C PHE A 262 11.62 -7.07 -22.95
N HIS A 263 11.52 -7.40 -21.66
CA HIS A 263 12.27 -8.51 -21.04
C HIS A 263 11.39 -9.57 -20.37
N ALA A 264 10.06 -9.43 -20.38
CA ALA A 264 9.16 -10.40 -19.71
C ALA A 264 9.38 -11.85 -20.18
N ASP A 265 9.66 -12.03 -21.47
CA ASP A 265 9.89 -13.36 -22.09
C ASP A 265 11.37 -13.81 -22.06
N ALA A 266 12.28 -12.99 -21.48
CA ALA A 266 13.68 -13.37 -21.33
C ALA A 266 13.86 -14.47 -20.26
N GLN A 267 15.02 -15.11 -20.25
CA GLN A 267 15.36 -16.09 -19.21
C GLN A 267 15.26 -15.47 -17.81
N PRO A 268 14.62 -16.15 -16.87
CA PRO A 268 14.48 -15.66 -15.49
C PRO A 268 15.84 -15.46 -14.81
N TYR A 269 15.93 -14.42 -13.99
CA TYR A 269 17.06 -14.16 -13.07
C TYR A 269 16.91 -14.90 -11.73
N GLY A 270 16.18 -16.01 -11.71
CA GLY A 270 15.85 -16.78 -10.53
C GLY A 270 14.42 -16.56 -10.05
N LYS A 271 14.17 -16.76 -8.77
CA LYS A 271 12.85 -16.53 -8.13
C LYS A 271 12.72 -15.05 -7.74
N GLU A 272 11.51 -14.54 -7.67
CA GLU A 272 11.21 -13.18 -7.15
C GLU A 272 11.53 -13.07 -5.66
N LEU A 273 11.26 -14.14 -4.92
CA LEU A 273 11.49 -14.26 -3.49
C LEU A 273 12.12 -15.62 -3.17
N TYR A 274 13.21 -15.61 -2.43
CA TYR A 274 13.77 -16.79 -1.78
C TYR A 274 13.39 -16.73 -0.32
N TYR A 275 12.92 -17.85 0.22
CA TYR A 275 12.31 -17.89 1.55
C TYR A 275 12.88 -19.05 2.38
N ASN A 276 13.21 -18.75 3.63
CA ASN A 276 13.54 -19.73 4.65
C ASN A 276 12.59 -19.57 5.84
N GLY A 277 11.77 -20.58 6.09
CA GLY A 277 10.81 -20.53 7.17
C GLY A 277 9.66 -21.52 6.98
N PRO A 278 8.72 -21.52 7.95
CA PRO A 278 7.52 -22.33 7.86
C PRO A 278 6.63 -21.91 6.67
N PHE A 279 5.82 -22.84 6.17
CA PHE A 279 4.98 -22.64 4.98
C PHE A 279 5.75 -22.28 3.69
N ALA A 280 7.01 -22.72 3.57
CA ALA A 280 7.84 -22.45 2.39
C ALA A 280 7.20 -22.88 1.07
N ALA A 281 6.45 -23.99 1.05
CA ALA A 281 5.71 -24.43 -0.12
C ALA A 281 4.68 -23.39 -0.57
N LEU A 282 3.92 -22.83 0.36
CA LEU A 282 2.91 -21.80 0.07
C LEU A 282 3.53 -20.53 -0.50
N VAL A 283 4.71 -20.13 0.00
CA VAL A 283 5.46 -18.97 -0.50
C VAL A 283 6.00 -19.24 -1.91
N ALA A 284 6.64 -20.37 -2.11
CA ALA A 284 7.25 -20.74 -3.39
C ALA A 284 6.22 -20.94 -4.52
N GLU A 285 5.04 -21.44 -4.19
CA GLU A 285 3.97 -21.76 -5.12
C GLU A 285 2.83 -20.72 -5.14
N ASN A 286 3.03 -19.57 -4.45
CA ASN A 286 2.01 -18.52 -4.28
C ASN A 286 1.43 -18.02 -5.61
N ALA A 287 2.24 -17.81 -6.63
CA ALA A 287 1.78 -17.31 -7.92
C ALA A 287 0.87 -18.31 -8.64
N GLU A 288 1.26 -19.60 -8.68
CA GLU A 288 0.46 -20.67 -9.29
C GLU A 288 -0.84 -20.91 -8.50
N ALA A 289 -0.76 -20.95 -7.17
CA ALA A 289 -1.92 -21.11 -6.31
C ALA A 289 -2.92 -19.96 -6.50
N ASN A 290 -2.46 -18.70 -6.51
CA ASN A 290 -3.31 -17.54 -6.74
C ASN A 290 -3.94 -17.54 -8.14
N GLN A 291 -3.24 -17.97 -9.17
CA GLN A 291 -3.80 -18.11 -10.51
C GLN A 291 -4.97 -19.11 -10.53
N LEU A 292 -4.83 -20.24 -9.84
CA LEU A 292 -5.88 -21.25 -9.73
C LEU A 292 -7.07 -20.76 -8.86
N ILE A 293 -6.78 -20.14 -7.72
CA ILE A 293 -7.79 -19.58 -6.80
C ILE A 293 -8.59 -18.46 -7.47
N ASN A 294 -7.96 -17.62 -8.30
CA ASN A 294 -8.64 -16.51 -8.99
C ASN A 294 -9.14 -16.87 -10.40
N ARG A 295 -8.98 -18.12 -10.81
CA ARG A 295 -9.51 -18.60 -12.09
C ARG A 295 -11.03 -18.60 -12.07
N GLY A 296 -11.63 -18.28 -13.20
CA GLY A 296 -13.08 -18.41 -13.39
C GLY A 296 -13.74 -17.09 -13.78
N ARG A 297 -15.03 -17.19 -14.05
CA ARG A 297 -15.88 -16.07 -14.45
C ARG A 297 -16.47 -15.38 -13.21
N SER A 298 -16.62 -14.08 -13.28
CA SER A 298 -17.47 -13.31 -12.37
C SER A 298 -18.76 -12.90 -13.08
N LEU A 299 -19.82 -12.67 -12.33
CA LEU A 299 -21.05 -12.10 -12.88
C LEU A 299 -20.79 -10.66 -13.34
N SER A 300 -21.32 -10.30 -14.52
CA SER A 300 -21.32 -8.92 -15.01
C SER A 300 -22.27 -8.04 -14.17
N LYS A 301 -22.20 -6.72 -14.36
CA LYS A 301 -23.12 -5.79 -13.68
C LYS A 301 -24.58 -6.10 -14.04
N GLU A 302 -24.88 -6.37 -15.30
CA GLU A 302 -26.21 -6.70 -15.78
C GLU A 302 -26.73 -8.00 -15.16
N GLU A 303 -25.87 -9.00 -15.04
CA GLU A 303 -26.20 -10.26 -14.40
C GLU A 303 -26.46 -10.09 -12.90
N LEU A 304 -25.64 -9.27 -12.20
CA LEU A 304 -25.85 -8.95 -10.79
C LEU A 304 -27.20 -8.26 -10.53
N LEU A 305 -27.66 -7.42 -11.45
CA LEU A 305 -28.97 -6.76 -11.33
C LEU A 305 -30.17 -7.68 -11.50
N SER A 306 -30.00 -8.83 -12.13
CA SER A 306 -31.06 -9.77 -12.48
C SER A 306 -31.02 -11.08 -11.70
N VAL A 307 -29.88 -11.41 -11.05
CA VAL A 307 -29.69 -12.69 -10.36
C VAL A 307 -30.50 -12.76 -9.07
N SER A 308 -31.12 -13.91 -8.80
CA SER A 308 -31.68 -14.20 -7.49
C SER A 308 -30.54 -14.59 -6.50
N MET A 309 -30.77 -14.44 -5.20
CA MET A 309 -29.80 -14.88 -4.18
C MET A 309 -29.47 -16.38 -4.30
N GLU A 310 -30.48 -17.19 -4.61
CA GLU A 310 -30.30 -18.64 -4.79
C GLU A 310 -29.45 -18.96 -6.03
N ASP A 311 -29.69 -18.27 -7.16
CA ASP A 311 -28.88 -18.49 -8.38
C ASP A 311 -27.48 -17.93 -8.25
N PHE A 312 -27.30 -16.81 -7.52
CA PHE A 312 -25.97 -16.29 -7.13
C PHE A 312 -25.20 -17.36 -6.34
N LYS A 313 -25.80 -17.97 -5.32
CA LYS A 313 -25.19 -19.04 -4.55
C LYS A 313 -24.79 -20.24 -5.40
N LYS A 314 -25.69 -20.71 -6.26
CA LYS A 314 -25.40 -21.82 -7.20
C LYS A 314 -24.24 -21.49 -8.13
N PHE A 315 -24.20 -20.27 -8.66
CA PHE A 315 -23.09 -19.79 -9.51
C PHE A 315 -21.77 -19.82 -8.77
N GLU A 316 -21.69 -19.21 -7.58
CA GLU A 316 -20.43 -19.17 -6.78
C GLU A 316 -19.97 -20.57 -6.36
N ILE A 317 -20.88 -21.48 -5.99
CA ILE A 317 -20.56 -22.89 -5.71
C ILE A 317 -19.97 -23.56 -6.96
N THR A 318 -20.60 -23.40 -8.12
CA THR A 318 -20.13 -24.02 -9.38
C THR A 318 -18.71 -23.55 -9.72
N VAL A 319 -18.46 -22.25 -9.69
CA VAL A 319 -17.12 -21.67 -9.93
C VAL A 319 -16.10 -22.22 -8.92
N THR A 320 -16.47 -22.28 -7.64
CA THR A 320 -15.59 -22.78 -6.58
C THR A 320 -15.22 -24.25 -6.78
N GLU A 321 -16.19 -25.10 -7.16
CA GLU A 321 -15.91 -26.54 -7.41
C GLU A 321 -15.02 -26.76 -8.64
N GLU A 322 -15.17 -25.95 -9.70
CA GLU A 322 -14.25 -25.96 -10.85
C GLU A 322 -12.83 -25.57 -10.44
N GLN A 323 -12.70 -24.55 -9.57
CA GLN A 323 -11.41 -24.13 -9.04
C GLN A 323 -10.77 -25.19 -8.14
N LYS A 324 -11.52 -25.81 -7.24
CA LYS A 324 -11.05 -26.93 -6.39
C LYS A 324 -10.54 -28.09 -7.23
N LYS A 325 -11.30 -28.45 -8.29
CA LYS A 325 -10.86 -29.49 -9.23
C LYS A 325 -9.53 -29.12 -9.87
N ALA A 326 -9.37 -27.90 -10.37
CA ALA A 326 -8.12 -27.42 -10.97
C ALA A 326 -6.95 -27.45 -9.98
N VAL A 327 -7.17 -27.11 -8.71
CA VAL A 327 -6.17 -27.23 -7.63
C VAL A 327 -5.77 -28.68 -7.41
N CYS A 328 -6.72 -29.61 -7.33
CA CYS A 328 -6.44 -31.04 -7.14
C CYS A 328 -5.63 -31.65 -8.31
N GLU A 329 -5.89 -31.19 -9.53
CA GLU A 329 -5.22 -31.67 -10.77
C GLU A 329 -3.89 -30.97 -11.05
N SER A 330 -3.53 -29.92 -10.28
CA SER A 330 -2.33 -29.11 -10.48
C SER A 330 -1.04 -29.80 -10.00
N SER A 331 0.11 -29.19 -10.36
CA SER A 331 1.44 -29.61 -9.92
C SER A 331 1.83 -29.07 -8.54
N LEU A 332 0.95 -28.37 -7.85
CA LEU A 332 1.18 -27.84 -6.51
C LEU A 332 1.51 -28.96 -5.52
N SER A 333 2.29 -28.61 -4.47
CA SER A 333 2.54 -29.52 -3.35
C SER A 333 1.25 -29.84 -2.58
N GLU A 334 1.23 -30.96 -1.88
CA GLU A 334 0.08 -31.35 -1.04
C GLU A 334 -0.21 -30.30 0.05
N ALA A 335 0.84 -29.64 0.58
CA ALA A 335 0.68 -28.52 1.52
C ALA A 335 -0.07 -27.35 0.88
N THR A 336 0.32 -26.93 -0.32
CA THR A 336 -0.29 -25.81 -1.02
C THR A 336 -1.70 -26.14 -1.51
N LYS A 337 -1.96 -27.38 -1.94
CA LYS A 337 -3.31 -27.84 -2.26
C LYS A 337 -4.24 -27.78 -1.04
N ALA A 338 -3.80 -28.27 0.11
CA ALA A 338 -4.59 -28.22 1.35
C ALA A 338 -4.96 -26.79 1.73
N TYR A 339 -4.00 -25.87 1.66
CA TYR A 339 -4.25 -24.44 1.86
C TYR A 339 -5.23 -23.88 0.82
N ALA A 340 -4.99 -24.11 -0.47
CA ALA A 340 -5.79 -23.52 -1.55
C ALA A 340 -7.25 -24.00 -1.51
N LEU A 341 -7.51 -25.27 -1.18
CA LEU A 341 -8.87 -25.81 -1.02
C LEU A 341 -9.61 -25.14 0.14
N THR A 342 -8.93 -24.91 1.26
CA THR A 342 -9.51 -24.17 2.40
C THR A 342 -9.74 -22.69 2.04
N ALA A 343 -8.78 -22.03 1.41
CA ALA A 343 -8.89 -20.64 0.99
C ALA A 343 -10.05 -20.43 -0.02
N LEU A 344 -10.27 -21.36 -0.95
CA LEU A 344 -11.41 -21.35 -1.87
C LEU A 344 -12.74 -21.46 -1.13
N SER A 345 -12.83 -22.32 -0.13
CA SER A 345 -14.06 -22.46 0.69
C SER A 345 -14.32 -21.21 1.51
N ASN A 346 -13.29 -20.61 2.11
CA ASN A 346 -13.42 -19.33 2.82
C ASN A 346 -13.84 -18.19 1.89
N ARG A 347 -13.27 -18.15 0.67
CA ARG A 347 -13.63 -17.16 -0.35
C ARG A 347 -15.07 -17.32 -0.84
N LEU A 348 -15.56 -18.54 -1.01
CA LEU A 348 -16.95 -18.81 -1.32
C LEU A 348 -17.87 -18.19 -0.25
N LEU A 349 -17.59 -18.46 1.04
CA LEU A 349 -18.38 -17.91 2.13
C LEU A 349 -18.32 -16.37 2.17
N ALA A 350 -17.14 -15.78 1.98
CA ALA A 350 -16.99 -14.33 1.92
C ALA A 350 -17.73 -13.70 0.71
N SER A 351 -17.77 -14.40 -0.44
CA SER A 351 -18.56 -13.99 -1.60
C SER A 351 -20.05 -14.03 -1.32
N LEU A 352 -20.54 -15.08 -0.67
CA LEU A 352 -21.95 -15.19 -0.29
C LEU A 352 -22.36 -14.13 0.75
N ASP A 353 -21.50 -13.86 1.74
CA ASP A 353 -21.76 -12.83 2.76
C ASP A 353 -21.78 -11.42 2.16
N SER A 354 -20.92 -11.14 1.16
CA SER A 354 -20.86 -9.86 0.47
C SER A 354 -21.83 -9.72 -0.71
N ALA A 355 -22.57 -10.77 -1.08
CA ALA A 355 -23.46 -10.77 -2.24
C ALA A 355 -24.46 -9.59 -2.26
N PRO A 356 -25.17 -9.28 -1.14
CA PRO A 356 -26.07 -8.13 -1.13
C PRO A 356 -25.36 -6.81 -1.43
N SER A 357 -24.17 -6.60 -0.85
CA SER A 357 -23.38 -5.38 -1.07
C SER A 357 -22.91 -5.25 -2.52
N ARG A 358 -22.52 -6.35 -3.17
CA ARG A 358 -22.12 -6.37 -4.59
C ARG A 358 -23.29 -6.02 -5.50
N ILE A 359 -24.48 -6.59 -5.23
CA ILE A 359 -25.72 -6.32 -5.99
C ILE A 359 -26.15 -4.85 -5.81
N ILE A 360 -26.09 -4.31 -4.60
CA ILE A 360 -26.39 -2.90 -4.32
C ILE A 360 -25.42 -1.98 -5.05
N SER A 361 -24.12 -2.27 -5.00
CA SER A 361 -23.13 -1.47 -5.73
C SER A 361 -23.40 -1.45 -7.23
N ALA A 362 -23.73 -2.61 -7.84
CA ALA A 362 -24.12 -2.68 -9.24
C ALA A 362 -25.39 -1.86 -9.52
N TYR A 363 -26.36 -1.86 -8.58
CA TYR A 363 -27.58 -1.07 -8.72
C TYR A 363 -27.30 0.44 -8.67
N ILE A 364 -26.50 0.91 -7.71
CA ILE A 364 -26.05 2.30 -7.61
C ILE A 364 -25.37 2.73 -8.91
N ASP A 365 -24.39 1.94 -9.35
CA ASP A 365 -23.65 2.20 -10.59
C ASP A 365 -24.57 2.29 -11.83
N SER A 366 -25.68 1.52 -11.86
CA SER A 366 -26.64 1.54 -12.96
C SER A 366 -27.46 2.83 -13.03
N LYS A 367 -27.55 3.58 -11.92
CA LYS A 367 -28.29 4.85 -11.85
C LYS A 367 -27.47 6.02 -12.40
N GLY A 368 -26.13 5.97 -12.30
CA GLY A 368 -25.26 7.07 -12.73
C GLY A 368 -25.69 8.41 -12.11
N ASP A 369 -25.84 9.43 -12.95
CA ASP A 369 -26.28 10.79 -12.52
C ASP A 369 -27.74 10.85 -12.00
N LYS A 370 -28.50 9.74 -12.08
CA LYS A 370 -29.87 9.62 -11.57
C LYS A 370 -29.93 8.94 -10.21
N TYR A 371 -28.86 9.02 -9.44
CA TYR A 371 -28.79 8.48 -8.08
C TYR A 371 -29.86 9.12 -7.19
N ASP A 372 -30.65 8.30 -6.52
CA ASP A 372 -31.67 8.67 -5.55
C ASP A 372 -31.51 7.76 -4.33
N GLU A 373 -31.22 8.34 -3.17
CA GLU A 373 -30.96 7.61 -1.93
C GLU A 373 -32.15 6.78 -1.46
N ASP A 374 -33.38 7.33 -1.56
CA ASP A 374 -34.61 6.64 -1.17
C ASP A 374 -34.88 5.42 -2.06
N ASP A 375 -34.65 5.54 -3.37
CA ASP A 375 -34.78 4.43 -4.31
C ASP A 375 -33.75 3.32 -4.02
N VAL A 376 -32.50 3.69 -3.77
CA VAL A 376 -31.44 2.75 -3.39
C VAL A 376 -31.76 2.07 -2.07
N MET A 377 -32.25 2.81 -1.08
CA MET A 377 -32.62 2.25 0.22
C MET A 377 -33.83 1.29 0.09
N ALA A 378 -34.82 1.62 -0.70
CA ALA A 378 -35.96 0.75 -0.98
C ALA A 378 -35.51 -0.56 -1.67
N TYR A 379 -34.62 -0.46 -2.65
CA TYR A 379 -34.04 -1.63 -3.33
C TYR A 379 -33.23 -2.49 -2.35
N TYR A 380 -32.40 -1.88 -1.51
CA TYR A 380 -31.64 -2.57 -0.46
C TYR A 380 -32.53 -3.35 0.49
N GLN A 381 -33.58 -2.73 1.01
CA GLN A 381 -34.54 -3.39 1.93
C GLN A 381 -35.24 -4.58 1.26
N LYS A 382 -35.60 -4.45 -0.03
CA LYS A 382 -36.19 -5.54 -0.79
C LYS A 382 -35.21 -6.70 -0.97
N LEU A 383 -33.96 -6.39 -1.32
CA LEU A 383 -32.89 -7.37 -1.50
C LEU A 383 -32.63 -8.13 -0.18
N MET A 384 -32.47 -7.40 0.92
CA MET A 384 -32.20 -8.01 2.23
C MET A 384 -33.32 -8.96 2.69
N LYS A 385 -34.59 -8.65 2.35
CA LYS A 385 -35.72 -9.56 2.61
C LYS A 385 -35.69 -10.84 1.76
N SER A 386 -34.99 -10.82 0.62
CA SER A 386 -34.85 -11.98 -0.26
C SER A 386 -33.69 -12.91 0.13
N VAL A 387 -32.81 -12.50 1.05
CA VAL A 387 -31.70 -13.34 1.54
C VAL A 387 -32.28 -14.36 2.52
N PRO A 388 -32.14 -15.68 2.25
CA PRO A 388 -32.55 -16.72 3.20
C PRO A 388 -31.81 -16.61 4.53
N THR A 389 -32.48 -16.91 5.65
CA THR A 389 -31.88 -16.84 7.00
C THR A 389 -30.72 -17.83 7.21
N ASP A 390 -30.70 -18.90 6.43
CA ASP A 390 -29.70 -19.98 6.47
C ASP A 390 -28.82 -20.00 5.21
N TYR A 391 -28.75 -18.87 4.50
CA TYR A 391 -28.20 -18.72 3.15
C TYR A 391 -26.84 -19.40 2.91
N ALA A 392 -25.95 -19.44 3.90
CA ALA A 392 -24.64 -20.08 3.81
C ALA A 392 -24.37 -21.05 4.99
N SER A 393 -25.37 -21.37 5.80
CA SER A 393 -25.16 -22.05 7.09
C SER A 393 -24.55 -23.44 6.98
N GLU A 394 -24.83 -24.18 5.90
CA GLU A 394 -24.28 -25.51 5.66
C GLU A 394 -22.79 -25.50 5.24
N LEU A 395 -22.25 -24.35 4.91
CA LEU A 395 -20.86 -24.19 4.48
C LEU A 395 -19.94 -23.66 5.58
N MET A 396 -20.52 -23.26 6.75
CA MET A 396 -19.79 -22.56 7.80
C MET A 396 -18.74 -23.40 8.52
N ASP A 397 -18.86 -24.73 8.53
CA ASP A 397 -17.95 -25.62 9.27
C ASP A 397 -16.48 -25.49 8.82
N VAL A 398 -16.23 -25.04 7.58
CA VAL A 398 -14.86 -24.79 7.11
C VAL A 398 -14.15 -23.70 7.90
N LEU A 399 -14.89 -22.77 8.49
CA LEU A 399 -14.33 -21.67 9.28
C LEU A 399 -13.71 -22.11 10.61
N ASP A 400 -14.05 -23.32 11.08
CA ASP A 400 -13.44 -23.91 12.26
C ASP A 400 -12.15 -24.71 11.94
N ASN A 401 -11.80 -24.82 10.64
CA ASN A 401 -10.52 -25.39 10.23
C ASN A 401 -9.39 -24.38 10.54
N PRO A 402 -8.36 -24.73 11.34
CA PRO A 402 -7.25 -23.82 11.66
C PRO A 402 -6.50 -23.27 10.44
N VAL A 403 -6.47 -23.99 9.32
CA VAL A 403 -5.87 -23.53 8.06
C VAL A 403 -6.52 -22.22 7.56
N SER A 404 -7.77 -21.96 7.96
CA SER A 404 -8.48 -20.73 7.63
C SER A 404 -7.78 -19.47 8.17
N LEU A 405 -7.01 -19.56 9.25
CA LEU A 405 -6.23 -18.43 9.81
C LEU A 405 -5.22 -17.86 8.79
N LEU A 406 -4.78 -18.66 7.82
CA LEU A 406 -3.87 -18.23 6.73
C LEU A 406 -4.60 -17.47 5.62
N SER A 407 -5.93 -17.37 5.65
CA SER A 407 -6.75 -16.81 4.58
C SER A 407 -7.23 -15.39 4.91
N VAL A 408 -6.94 -14.42 4.04
CA VAL A 408 -7.46 -13.04 4.15
C VAL A 408 -9.00 -13.03 4.14
N ALA A 409 -9.64 -13.91 3.36
CA ALA A 409 -11.10 -14.04 3.32
C ALA A 409 -11.68 -14.43 4.69
N TYR A 410 -11.00 -15.30 5.43
CA TYR A 410 -11.39 -15.66 6.80
C TYR A 410 -11.37 -14.45 7.74
N ALA A 411 -10.26 -13.70 7.74
CA ALA A 411 -10.13 -12.51 8.58
C ALA A 411 -11.23 -11.47 8.27
N SER A 412 -11.58 -11.30 6.99
CA SER A 412 -12.67 -10.42 6.58
C SER A 412 -14.03 -10.89 7.13
N MET A 413 -14.30 -12.20 7.14
CA MET A 413 -15.52 -12.76 7.71
C MET A 413 -15.57 -12.61 9.23
N VAL A 414 -14.47 -12.82 9.93
CA VAL A 414 -14.37 -12.59 11.38
C VAL A 414 -14.70 -11.14 11.71
N SER A 415 -14.06 -10.20 11.02
CA SER A 415 -14.29 -8.76 11.18
C SER A 415 -15.75 -8.38 10.92
N HIS A 416 -16.33 -8.86 9.82
CA HIS A 416 -17.70 -8.57 9.42
C HIS A 416 -18.71 -9.14 10.42
N ALA A 417 -18.53 -10.38 10.88
CA ALA A 417 -19.38 -10.99 11.90
C ALA A 417 -19.29 -10.24 13.24
N ALA A 418 -18.11 -9.77 13.62
CA ALA A 418 -17.91 -8.96 14.82
C ALA A 418 -18.64 -7.61 14.74
N VAL A 419 -18.62 -6.96 13.55
CA VAL A 419 -19.35 -5.68 13.30
C VAL A 419 -20.85 -5.87 13.34
N LYS A 420 -21.37 -6.88 12.63
CA LYS A 420 -22.81 -7.18 12.59
C LYS A 420 -23.37 -7.67 13.92
N GLY A 421 -22.52 -8.01 14.89
CA GLY A 421 -22.96 -8.63 16.14
C GLY A 421 -23.48 -10.05 15.96
N THR A 422 -23.12 -10.71 14.86
CA THR A 422 -23.53 -12.08 14.58
C THR A 422 -23.00 -13.03 15.66
N THR A 423 -23.85 -13.88 16.19
CA THR A 423 -23.45 -14.95 17.12
C THR A 423 -23.28 -16.22 16.30
N PRO A 424 -22.06 -16.79 16.20
CA PRO A 424 -21.86 -18.09 15.59
C PRO A 424 -22.70 -19.18 16.27
N LYS A 425 -23.04 -20.24 15.52
CA LYS A 425 -23.92 -21.32 16.01
C LYS A 425 -23.26 -22.31 16.98
N ASN A 426 -21.92 -22.31 16.98
CA ASN A 426 -21.10 -23.20 17.82
C ASN A 426 -20.06 -22.37 18.59
N ASP A 427 -19.22 -23.03 19.36
CA ASP A 427 -18.10 -22.48 20.14
C ASP A 427 -16.72 -22.80 19.49
N GLY A 428 -16.71 -23.12 18.19
CA GLY A 428 -15.52 -23.44 17.43
C GLY A 428 -14.57 -22.25 17.22
N LEU A 429 -13.52 -22.48 16.43
CA LEU A 429 -12.48 -21.48 16.17
C LEU A 429 -13.06 -20.15 15.66
N PHE A 430 -14.02 -20.20 14.74
CA PHE A 430 -14.63 -18.99 14.19
C PHE A 430 -15.35 -18.18 15.26
N ALA A 431 -16.12 -18.83 16.12
CA ALA A 431 -16.81 -18.17 17.23
C ALA A 431 -15.84 -17.48 18.20
N GLN A 432 -14.75 -18.17 18.53
CA GLN A 432 -13.71 -17.65 19.41
C GLN A 432 -13.01 -16.42 18.79
N MET A 433 -12.72 -16.46 17.50
CA MET A 433 -12.12 -15.33 16.78
C MET A 433 -13.08 -14.15 16.66
N VAL A 434 -14.37 -14.38 16.39
CA VAL A 434 -15.40 -13.32 16.39
C VAL A 434 -15.55 -12.68 17.77
N GLY A 435 -15.57 -13.48 18.85
CA GLY A 435 -15.59 -12.98 20.23
C GLY A 435 -14.37 -12.10 20.54
N THR A 436 -13.19 -12.57 20.15
CA THR A 436 -11.94 -11.82 20.30
C THR A 436 -11.98 -10.50 19.51
N ALA A 437 -12.45 -10.52 18.26
CA ALA A 437 -12.56 -9.33 17.42
C ALA A 437 -13.54 -8.30 17.98
N LYS A 438 -14.70 -8.74 18.54
CA LYS A 438 -15.67 -7.83 19.21
C LYS A 438 -15.03 -7.04 20.34
N ILE A 439 -14.28 -7.72 21.22
CA ILE A 439 -13.60 -7.07 22.35
C ILE A 439 -12.46 -6.17 21.84
N SER A 440 -11.66 -6.65 20.87
CA SER A 440 -10.53 -5.92 20.31
C SER A 440 -10.92 -4.59 19.65
N ARG A 441 -12.13 -4.49 19.08
CA ARG A 441 -12.63 -3.23 18.49
C ARG A 441 -12.67 -2.10 19.49
N GLY A 442 -13.15 -2.34 20.71
CA GLY A 442 -13.14 -1.33 21.77
C GLY A 442 -11.73 -0.80 22.03
N LEU A 443 -10.75 -1.69 22.09
CA LEU A 443 -9.34 -1.29 22.27
C LEU A 443 -8.83 -0.41 21.12
N THR A 444 -9.20 -0.74 19.88
CA THR A 444 -8.86 0.08 18.69
C THR A 444 -9.52 1.46 18.75
N ASP A 445 -10.70 1.56 19.36
CA ASP A 445 -11.43 2.80 19.59
C ASP A 445 -11.02 3.52 20.89
N PHE A 446 -9.83 3.26 21.42
CA PHE A 446 -9.30 3.81 22.66
C PHE A 446 -10.19 3.57 23.90
N GLN A 447 -10.88 2.45 23.95
CA GLN A 447 -11.69 2.04 25.08
C GLN A 447 -10.99 0.88 25.83
N PRO A 448 -10.40 1.12 27.01
CA PRO A 448 -9.81 0.07 27.83
C PRO A 448 -10.83 -1.01 28.21
N LEU A 449 -10.34 -2.23 28.45
CA LEU A 449 -11.19 -3.35 28.86
C LEU A 449 -11.96 -3.04 30.14
N THR A 450 -13.27 -3.20 30.07
CA THR A 450 -14.16 -3.16 31.23
C THR A 450 -14.06 -4.47 32.04
N GLU A 451 -14.49 -4.46 33.31
CA GLU A 451 -14.52 -5.68 34.13
C GLU A 451 -15.44 -6.76 33.53
N ALA A 452 -16.53 -6.35 32.86
CA ALA A 452 -17.42 -7.29 32.17
C ALA A 452 -16.71 -7.98 31.00
N GLN A 453 -15.95 -7.21 30.18
CA GLN A 453 -15.16 -7.77 29.06
C GLN A 453 -14.02 -8.66 29.56
N LYS A 454 -13.37 -8.32 30.67
CA LYS A 454 -12.35 -9.18 31.30
C LYS A 454 -12.93 -10.51 31.76
N GLU A 455 -14.18 -10.52 32.24
CA GLU A 455 -14.90 -11.76 32.60
C GLU A 455 -15.26 -12.56 31.33
N GLU A 456 -15.78 -11.90 30.29
CA GLU A 456 -16.09 -12.53 29.00
C GLU A 456 -14.87 -13.18 28.36
N MET A 457 -13.72 -12.53 28.44
CA MET A 457 -12.44 -13.05 27.89
C MET A 457 -12.05 -14.41 28.46
N LYS A 458 -12.43 -14.75 29.68
CA LYS A 458 -12.06 -16.03 30.34
C LYS A 458 -12.58 -17.25 29.58
N ALA A 459 -13.63 -17.09 28.80
CA ALA A 459 -14.18 -18.13 27.93
C ALA A 459 -13.40 -18.30 26.60
N LEU A 460 -12.53 -17.36 26.25
CA LEU A 460 -11.73 -17.40 25.01
C LEU A 460 -10.47 -18.26 25.18
N PRO A 461 -9.86 -18.76 24.09
CA PRO A 461 -8.58 -19.43 24.14
C PRO A 461 -7.48 -18.57 24.78
N GLU A 462 -6.53 -19.20 25.45
CA GLU A 462 -5.42 -18.52 26.13
C GLU A 462 -4.70 -17.53 25.21
N ALA A 463 -4.44 -17.89 23.96
CA ALA A 463 -3.79 -17.01 22.98
C ALA A 463 -4.58 -15.71 22.74
N CYS A 464 -5.92 -15.81 22.67
CA CYS A 464 -6.79 -14.64 22.51
C CYS A 464 -6.79 -13.77 23.77
N GLN A 465 -6.79 -14.39 24.96
CA GLN A 465 -6.69 -13.66 26.24
C GLN A 465 -5.35 -12.89 26.33
N GLN A 466 -4.23 -13.55 25.99
CA GLN A 466 -2.91 -12.93 25.97
C GLN A 466 -2.86 -11.74 25.00
N TYR A 467 -3.38 -11.92 23.78
CA TYR A 467 -3.49 -10.85 22.79
C TYR A 467 -4.28 -9.64 23.31
N LEU A 468 -5.49 -9.87 23.84
CA LEU A 468 -6.35 -8.79 24.32
C LEU A 468 -5.76 -8.06 25.53
N ASN A 469 -5.12 -8.78 26.46
CA ASN A 469 -4.42 -8.18 27.58
C ASN A 469 -3.23 -7.32 27.11
N ALA A 470 -2.39 -7.84 26.20
CA ALA A 470 -1.26 -7.08 25.66
C ALA A 470 -1.74 -5.80 24.93
N LYS A 471 -2.80 -5.89 24.12
CA LYS A 471 -3.38 -4.72 23.46
C LYS A 471 -3.99 -3.71 24.44
N ASN A 472 -4.58 -4.17 25.53
CA ASN A 472 -5.07 -3.28 26.58
C ASN A 472 -3.94 -2.58 27.33
N GLU A 473 -2.84 -3.27 27.64
CA GLU A 473 -1.65 -2.68 28.27
C GLU A 473 -1.01 -1.62 27.36
N GLU A 474 -0.87 -1.92 26.06
CA GLU A 474 -0.38 -0.98 25.03
C GLU A 474 -1.28 0.27 24.97
N LEU A 475 -2.60 0.09 24.97
CA LEU A 475 -3.58 1.17 24.98
C LEU A 475 -3.46 2.03 26.24
N LEU A 476 -3.39 1.43 27.42
CA LEU A 476 -3.25 2.16 28.68
C LEU A 476 -1.95 2.97 28.72
N ALA A 477 -0.84 2.40 28.26
CA ALA A 477 0.44 3.11 28.13
C ALA A 477 0.33 4.30 27.16
N THR A 478 -0.37 4.13 26.03
CA THR A 478 -0.62 5.19 25.04
C THR A 478 -1.47 6.32 25.64
N ILE A 479 -2.55 5.99 26.36
CA ILE A 479 -3.40 6.97 27.05
C ILE A 479 -2.59 7.79 28.07
N GLU A 480 -1.73 7.12 28.86
CA GLU A 480 -0.87 7.83 29.81
C GLU A 480 0.20 8.70 29.13
N ALA A 481 0.77 8.25 28.01
CA ALA A 481 1.69 9.05 27.21
C ALA A 481 0.99 10.28 26.61
N ASN A 482 -0.25 10.12 26.12
CA ASN A 482 -1.04 11.20 25.52
C ASN A 482 -1.31 12.35 26.50
N LYS A 483 -1.47 12.07 27.80
CA LYS A 483 -1.64 13.12 28.82
C LYS A 483 -0.46 14.11 28.91
N LYS A 484 0.70 13.73 28.41
CA LYS A 484 1.93 14.55 28.46
C LYS A 484 2.20 15.30 27.15
N LYS A 485 1.46 14.98 26.08
CA LYS A 485 1.62 15.62 24.77
C LYS A 485 1.09 17.07 24.80
N THR A 486 1.69 17.91 24.00
CA THR A 486 1.35 19.32 23.81
C THR A 486 1.22 19.62 22.31
N GLY A 487 0.85 20.85 21.97
CA GLY A 487 0.70 21.25 20.55
C GLY A 487 -0.74 21.15 20.05
N PHE A 488 -1.66 20.68 20.88
CA PHE A 488 -3.09 20.66 20.58
C PHE A 488 -3.88 21.42 21.66
N ARG A 489 -5.06 21.93 21.30
CA ARG A 489 -5.98 22.56 22.24
C ARG A 489 -7.41 22.13 21.95
N VAL A 490 -8.14 21.75 22.99
CA VAL A 490 -9.59 21.53 22.94
C VAL A 490 -10.28 22.86 23.22
N ASN A 491 -11.19 23.22 22.34
CA ASN A 491 -11.96 24.47 22.44
C ASN A 491 -13.45 24.17 22.57
N GLU A 492 -14.14 24.96 23.37
CA GLU A 492 -15.60 24.93 23.44
C GLU A 492 -16.19 25.83 22.35
N THR A 493 -17.32 25.41 21.79
CA THR A 493 -18.05 26.18 20.77
C THR A 493 -18.83 27.36 21.36
N GLY A 494 -19.12 27.33 22.68
CA GLY A 494 -20.00 28.29 23.31
C GLY A 494 -21.49 28.09 22.98
N GLU A 495 -22.36 28.84 23.62
CA GLU A 495 -23.79 28.87 23.30
C GLU A 495 -24.04 29.89 22.19
N VAL A 496 -23.88 29.48 20.94
CA VAL A 496 -24.13 30.28 19.74
C VAL A 496 -25.17 29.62 18.84
N ALA A 497 -25.89 30.40 18.07
CA ALA A 497 -26.81 29.90 17.07
C ALA A 497 -26.04 29.06 16.00
N ASP A 498 -26.68 28.05 15.44
CA ASP A 498 -26.01 27.15 14.45
C ASP A 498 -25.48 27.98 13.25
N GLU A 499 -26.20 29.02 12.83
CA GLU A 499 -25.82 29.96 11.75
C GLU A 499 -24.54 30.75 12.02
N ASP A 500 -24.22 31.02 13.27
CA ASP A 500 -23.05 31.81 13.69
C ASP A 500 -21.88 30.92 14.12
N LEU A 501 -22.06 29.62 14.21
CA LEU A 501 -21.09 28.70 14.78
C LEU A 501 -19.75 28.72 14.07
N PHE A 502 -19.72 28.61 12.74
CA PHE A 502 -18.47 28.66 11.98
C PHE A 502 -17.75 29.98 12.14
N ALA A 503 -18.49 31.08 12.03
CA ALA A 503 -17.94 32.42 12.26
C ALA A 503 -17.37 32.57 13.68
N SER A 504 -18.04 32.04 14.71
CA SER A 504 -17.57 32.06 16.09
C SER A 504 -16.29 31.21 16.30
N ILE A 505 -16.13 30.11 15.55
CA ILE A 505 -14.93 29.28 15.60
C ILE A 505 -13.75 30.04 14.97
N ILE A 506 -13.90 30.51 13.73
CA ILE A 506 -12.80 31.15 12.98
C ILE A 506 -12.39 32.49 13.56
N SER A 507 -13.32 33.29 14.12
CA SER A 507 -13.02 34.60 14.70
C SER A 507 -12.14 34.54 15.95
N LYS A 508 -12.05 33.38 16.63
CA LYS A 508 -11.08 33.18 17.71
C LYS A 508 -9.62 33.36 17.26
N PHE A 509 -9.38 33.31 15.95
CA PHE A 509 -8.05 33.32 15.32
C PHE A 509 -7.95 34.43 14.24
N ASP A 510 -8.63 35.54 14.45
CA ASP A 510 -8.61 36.69 13.52
C ASP A 510 -7.18 37.19 13.28
N GLY A 511 -6.93 37.68 12.06
CA GLY A 511 -5.61 38.13 11.62
C GLY A 511 -4.65 37.02 11.20
N LYS A 512 -5.04 35.76 11.30
CA LYS A 512 -4.25 34.61 10.84
C LYS A 512 -4.93 33.91 9.68
N VAL A 513 -4.14 33.21 8.85
CA VAL A 513 -4.67 32.26 7.87
C VAL A 513 -5.13 31.02 8.62
N ARG A 514 -6.31 30.50 8.30
CA ARG A 514 -6.92 29.37 8.99
C ARG A 514 -7.15 28.21 8.00
N LEU A 515 -6.58 27.06 8.32
CA LEU A 515 -6.94 25.80 7.65
C LEU A 515 -7.95 25.08 8.53
N VAL A 516 -9.18 24.97 8.05
CA VAL A 516 -10.26 24.23 8.73
C VAL A 516 -10.42 22.87 8.08
N ASP A 517 -10.27 21.81 8.89
CA ASP A 517 -10.41 20.39 8.51
C ASP A 517 -11.69 19.83 9.17
N PHE A 518 -12.65 19.44 8.36
CA PHE A 518 -13.80 18.66 8.77
C PHE A 518 -13.43 17.19 8.71
N TRP A 519 -13.35 16.52 9.85
CA TRP A 519 -12.82 15.18 9.97
C TRP A 519 -13.61 14.30 10.94
N ALA A 520 -13.31 13.01 11.00
CA ALA A 520 -13.85 12.10 11.99
C ALA A 520 -12.82 11.05 12.42
N THR A 521 -12.94 10.54 13.65
CA THR A 521 -12.02 9.53 14.21
C THR A 521 -12.04 8.21 13.42
N TRP A 522 -13.16 7.84 12.84
CA TRP A 522 -13.36 6.65 12.01
C TRP A 522 -12.92 6.83 10.55
N CYS A 523 -12.58 8.06 10.15
CA CYS A 523 -12.21 8.39 8.77
C CYS A 523 -10.75 8.01 8.49
N GLY A 524 -10.51 6.92 7.79
CA GLY A 524 -9.17 6.47 7.40
C GLY A 524 -8.39 7.51 6.57
N PRO A 525 -8.96 8.06 5.47
CA PRO A 525 -8.30 9.11 4.68
C PRO A 525 -7.95 10.36 5.49
N CYS A 526 -8.78 10.76 6.47
CA CYS A 526 -8.48 11.90 7.35
C CYS A 526 -7.23 11.63 8.19
N ARG A 527 -7.12 10.42 8.74
CA ARG A 527 -5.98 10.01 9.58
C ARG A 527 -4.68 9.97 8.77
N MET A 528 -4.72 9.49 7.53
CA MET A 528 -3.58 9.52 6.61
C MET A 528 -3.16 10.96 6.29
N ALA A 529 -4.10 11.81 5.86
CA ALA A 529 -3.83 13.20 5.55
C ALA A 529 -3.21 13.96 6.74
N ASN A 530 -3.72 13.73 7.96
CA ASN A 530 -3.15 14.34 9.17
C ASN A 530 -1.69 13.94 9.40
N LYS A 531 -1.33 12.67 9.14
CA LYS A 531 0.05 12.18 9.22
C LYS A 531 0.93 12.81 8.14
N GLU A 532 0.46 12.85 6.90
CA GLU A 532 1.20 13.43 5.76
C GLU A 532 1.43 14.93 5.92
N MET A 533 0.53 15.66 6.57
CA MET A 533 0.67 17.10 6.82
C MET A 533 1.68 17.46 7.92
N ILE A 534 2.18 16.52 8.73
CA ILE A 534 3.12 16.82 9.83
C ILE A 534 4.37 17.57 9.35
N PRO A 535 5.10 17.12 8.30
CA PRO A 535 6.28 17.84 7.81
C PRO A 535 5.96 19.25 7.31
N MET A 536 4.84 19.43 6.61
CA MET A 536 4.39 20.75 6.14
C MET A 536 4.10 21.70 7.31
N LYS A 537 3.44 21.23 8.36
CA LYS A 537 3.16 22.04 9.56
C LYS A 537 4.44 22.48 10.25
N GLU A 538 5.45 21.61 10.34
CA GLU A 538 6.75 21.96 10.91
C GLU A 538 7.48 22.98 10.04
N GLU A 539 7.44 22.85 8.72
CA GLU A 539 8.02 23.82 7.79
C GLU A 539 7.32 25.20 7.87
N LEU A 540 6.01 25.20 8.07
CA LEU A 540 5.20 26.43 8.13
C LEU A 540 5.00 26.98 9.56
N LYS A 541 5.67 26.45 10.58
CA LYS A 541 5.47 26.80 11.99
C LYS A 541 5.71 28.29 12.32
N ASP A 542 6.58 28.96 11.55
CA ASP A 542 6.90 30.37 11.72
C ASP A 542 5.97 31.31 10.94
N LYS A 543 4.96 30.73 10.24
CA LYS A 543 3.93 31.48 9.52
C LYS A 543 2.69 31.69 10.40
N ASP A 544 1.98 32.79 10.20
CA ASP A 544 0.72 33.08 10.90
C ASP A 544 -0.44 32.20 10.37
N ILE A 545 -0.31 30.90 10.57
CA ILE A 545 -1.30 29.87 10.17
C ILE A 545 -1.84 29.19 11.42
N VAL A 546 -3.15 28.96 11.46
CA VAL A 546 -3.82 28.15 12.49
C VAL A 546 -4.52 26.97 11.82
N TYR A 547 -4.31 25.78 12.38
CA TYR A 547 -4.95 24.54 11.96
C TYR A 547 -6.14 24.26 12.88
N ILE A 548 -7.35 24.25 12.35
CA ILE A 548 -8.61 24.08 13.07
C ILE A 548 -9.23 22.77 12.64
N TYR A 549 -9.59 21.93 13.59
CA TYR A 549 -10.18 20.61 13.37
C TYR A 549 -11.59 20.59 13.94
N ILE A 550 -12.58 20.32 13.09
CA ILE A 550 -13.99 20.23 13.49
C ILE A 550 -14.47 18.79 13.29
N THR A 551 -15.07 18.20 14.32
CA THR A 551 -15.67 16.86 14.26
C THR A 551 -17.04 16.84 14.94
N GLY A 552 -17.92 15.94 14.50
CA GLY A 552 -19.24 15.69 15.10
C GLY A 552 -19.25 14.60 16.17
N GLU A 553 -20.43 14.29 16.68
CA GLU A 553 -20.64 13.27 17.74
C GLU A 553 -20.46 11.83 17.25
N THR A 554 -20.46 11.60 15.93
CA THR A 554 -20.07 10.32 15.33
C THR A 554 -18.62 9.93 15.64
N SER A 555 -17.79 10.87 16.07
CA SER A 555 -16.50 10.64 16.70
C SER A 555 -16.68 10.49 18.20
N PRO A 556 -16.61 9.27 18.79
CA PRO A 556 -16.81 9.06 20.21
C PRO A 556 -15.82 9.89 21.02
N LYS A 557 -16.30 10.54 22.10
CA LYS A 557 -15.51 11.51 22.86
C LYS A 557 -14.17 10.94 23.34
N GLY A 558 -14.17 9.73 23.92
CA GLY A 558 -12.96 9.09 24.44
C GLY A 558 -11.94 8.76 23.34
N THR A 559 -12.43 8.29 22.18
CA THR A 559 -11.59 8.05 21.00
C THR A 559 -10.97 9.35 20.50
N TRP A 560 -11.78 10.39 20.35
CA TRP A 560 -11.34 11.70 19.91
C TRP A 560 -10.31 12.31 20.85
N GLU A 561 -10.56 12.33 22.17
CA GLU A 561 -9.64 12.86 23.18
C GLU A 561 -8.27 12.16 23.18
N ASN A 562 -8.21 10.89 22.78
CA ASN A 562 -6.97 10.12 22.71
C ASN A 562 -6.28 10.18 21.33
N MET A 563 -6.98 10.62 20.28
CA MET A 563 -6.39 10.80 18.95
C MET A 563 -5.80 12.20 18.72
N ILE A 564 -6.47 13.25 19.22
CA ILE A 564 -6.05 14.64 18.99
C ILE A 564 -4.68 15.03 19.55
N PRO A 565 -4.10 14.36 20.58
CA PRO A 565 -2.73 14.64 21.02
C PRO A 565 -1.66 14.46 19.94
N ASP A 566 -1.92 13.68 18.91
CA ASP A 566 -1.05 13.50 17.74
C ASP A 566 -1.40 14.42 16.56
N ILE A 567 -2.44 15.24 16.72
CA ILE A 567 -2.92 16.16 15.68
C ILE A 567 -2.78 17.59 16.20
N HIS A 568 -1.62 18.21 15.97
CA HIS A 568 -1.36 19.57 16.46
C HIS A 568 -2.32 20.59 15.84
N GLY A 569 -2.97 21.39 16.68
CA GLY A 569 -3.91 22.43 16.27
C GLY A 569 -5.04 22.67 17.28
N GLU A 570 -6.07 23.34 16.82
CA GLU A 570 -7.23 23.79 17.61
C GLU A 570 -8.42 22.87 17.31
N HIS A 571 -8.92 22.14 18.29
CA HIS A 571 -9.93 21.11 18.11
C HIS A 571 -11.28 21.53 18.64
N PHE A 572 -12.31 21.30 17.85
CA PHE A 572 -13.72 21.54 18.18
C PHE A 572 -14.52 20.27 17.95
N ARG A 573 -15.29 19.85 18.95
CA ARG A 573 -16.25 18.76 18.82
C ARG A 573 -17.65 19.32 18.97
N VAL A 574 -18.42 19.31 17.87
CA VAL A 574 -19.75 19.89 17.76
C VAL A 574 -20.84 18.83 17.92
N THR A 575 -22.07 19.23 18.28
CA THR A 575 -23.22 18.35 18.32
C THR A 575 -23.62 17.86 16.93
N ASP A 576 -24.37 16.76 16.81
CA ASP A 576 -24.84 16.24 15.52
C ASP A 576 -25.69 17.27 14.77
N LYS A 577 -26.50 18.07 15.48
CA LYS A 577 -27.28 19.16 14.88
C LYS A 577 -26.39 20.23 14.26
N GLN A 578 -25.37 20.69 15.02
CA GLN A 578 -24.39 21.66 14.56
C GLN A 578 -23.56 21.12 13.40
N TRP A 579 -23.18 19.84 13.47
CA TRP A 579 -22.46 19.18 12.40
C TRP A 579 -23.25 19.16 11.09
N SER A 580 -24.51 18.70 11.14
CA SER A 580 -25.39 18.70 9.96
C SER A 580 -25.55 20.08 9.37
N TYR A 581 -25.79 21.11 10.21
CA TYR A 581 -25.89 22.47 9.74
C TYR A 581 -24.62 22.96 9.03
N LEU A 582 -23.44 22.69 9.61
CA LEU A 582 -22.15 23.07 9.01
C LEU A 582 -21.92 22.34 7.67
N CYS A 583 -22.25 21.04 7.62
CA CYS A 583 -22.13 20.26 6.40
C CYS A 583 -22.99 20.83 5.27
N ASP A 584 -24.25 21.11 5.53
CA ASP A 584 -25.19 21.67 4.55
C ASP A 584 -24.74 23.05 4.08
N LYS A 585 -24.42 23.94 5.03
CA LYS A 585 -24.06 25.34 4.72
C LYS A 585 -22.75 25.47 3.95
N TYR A 586 -21.74 24.66 4.28
CA TYR A 586 -20.41 24.72 3.66
C TYR A 586 -20.18 23.60 2.63
N GLY A 587 -21.18 22.80 2.31
CA GLY A 587 -21.13 21.74 1.30
C GLY A 587 -20.07 20.69 1.66
N VAL A 588 -20.07 20.21 2.92
CA VAL A 588 -19.21 19.11 3.37
C VAL A 588 -19.88 17.80 2.97
N GLU A 589 -19.66 17.37 1.75
CA GLU A 589 -20.26 16.14 1.17
C GLU A 589 -19.61 14.87 1.72
N GLY A 590 -18.48 15.00 2.38
CA GLY A 590 -17.73 13.89 2.99
C GLY A 590 -16.52 14.38 3.76
N VAL A 591 -15.89 13.47 4.50
CA VAL A 591 -14.66 13.78 5.25
C VAL A 591 -13.47 12.99 4.69
N PRO A 592 -12.26 13.63 4.60
CA PRO A 592 -11.96 14.99 5.02
C PRO A 592 -12.52 16.06 4.05
N THR A 593 -12.90 17.21 4.57
CA THR A 593 -13.16 18.43 3.76
C THR A 593 -12.36 19.57 4.35
N TYR A 594 -11.62 20.27 3.50
CA TYR A 594 -10.74 21.37 3.86
C TYR A 594 -11.30 22.71 3.40
N ILE A 595 -11.23 23.70 4.28
CA ILE A 595 -11.55 25.10 3.97
C ILE A 595 -10.37 25.98 4.41
N VAL A 596 -9.84 26.80 3.48
CA VAL A 596 -8.82 27.81 3.82
C VAL A 596 -9.48 29.18 3.87
N VAL A 597 -9.28 29.85 5.01
CA VAL A 597 -9.83 31.16 5.31
C VAL A 597 -8.68 32.16 5.48
N ASP A 598 -8.79 33.33 4.85
CA ASP A 598 -7.77 34.38 4.93
C ASP A 598 -7.80 35.14 6.25
N THR A 599 -6.92 36.16 6.39
CA THR A 599 -6.80 36.99 7.58
C THR A 599 -8.05 37.85 7.86
N GLU A 600 -8.86 38.13 6.85
CA GLU A 600 -10.10 38.93 6.92
C GLU A 600 -11.34 38.05 7.24
N GLY A 601 -11.23 36.72 7.21
CA GLY A 601 -12.33 35.79 7.48
C GLY A 601 -13.05 35.28 6.22
N GLU A 602 -12.51 35.55 5.05
CA GLU A 602 -13.08 35.15 3.78
C GLU A 602 -12.56 33.77 3.35
N ILE A 603 -13.46 32.88 2.87
CA ILE A 603 -13.09 31.59 2.33
C ILE A 603 -12.42 31.76 0.96
N LYS A 604 -11.19 31.29 0.82
CA LYS A 604 -10.39 31.39 -0.42
C LYS A 604 -10.20 30.08 -1.13
N TYR A 605 -10.28 28.97 -0.42
CA TYR A 605 -10.14 27.63 -1.02
C TYR A 605 -11.01 26.62 -0.28
N LYS A 606 -11.53 25.65 -1.01
CA LYS A 606 -12.26 24.49 -0.47
C LYS A 606 -11.91 23.24 -1.29
N SER A 607 -11.76 22.10 -0.60
CA SER A 607 -11.60 20.78 -1.22
C SER A 607 -12.37 19.74 -0.43
N VAL A 608 -13.18 18.94 -1.13
CA VAL A 608 -13.71 17.68 -0.60
C VAL A 608 -12.68 16.59 -0.94
N GLY A 609 -12.22 15.86 0.07
CA GLY A 609 -11.05 14.99 -0.03
C GLY A 609 -9.73 15.74 0.19
N PHE A 610 -8.68 14.99 0.47
CA PHE A 610 -7.34 15.54 0.67
C PHE A 610 -6.69 15.86 -0.68
N PRO A 611 -6.33 17.13 -0.97
CA PRO A 611 -5.77 17.53 -2.27
C PRO A 611 -4.27 17.25 -2.40
N GLY A 612 -3.66 16.62 -1.38
CA GLY A 612 -2.22 16.42 -1.25
C GLY A 612 -1.49 17.57 -0.59
N VAL A 613 -0.34 17.24 0.04
CA VAL A 613 0.46 18.21 0.84
C VAL A 613 0.91 19.40 0.00
N SER A 614 1.40 19.18 -1.22
CA SER A 614 1.91 20.24 -2.10
C SER A 614 0.85 21.26 -2.44
N LYS A 615 -0.38 20.81 -2.78
CA LYS A 615 -1.49 21.71 -3.09
C LYS A 615 -1.95 22.47 -1.86
N MET A 616 -2.07 21.81 -0.72
CA MET A 616 -2.44 22.46 0.53
C MET A 616 -1.44 23.53 0.93
N LYS A 617 -0.15 23.25 0.84
CA LYS A 617 0.93 24.19 1.10
C LYS A 617 0.86 25.42 0.17
N GLU A 618 0.65 25.19 -1.13
CA GLU A 618 0.48 26.27 -2.12
C GLU A 618 -0.65 27.22 -1.72
N GLU A 619 -1.83 26.70 -1.36
CA GLU A 619 -2.99 27.51 -1.02
C GLU A 619 -2.79 28.31 0.28
N LEU A 620 -2.13 27.71 1.27
CA LEU A 620 -1.79 28.41 2.52
C LEU A 620 -0.77 29.55 2.28
N LEU A 621 0.28 29.29 1.49
CA LEU A 621 1.33 30.27 1.22
C LEU A 621 0.86 31.47 0.37
N LYS A 622 -0.17 31.32 -0.47
CA LYS A 622 -0.79 32.43 -1.21
C LYS A 622 -1.38 33.50 -0.29
N LEU A 623 -1.77 33.13 0.94
CA LEU A 623 -2.48 33.96 1.90
C LEU A 623 -1.59 34.42 3.07
N THR A 624 -0.41 33.82 3.23
CA THR A 624 0.58 34.24 4.24
C THR A 624 1.51 35.32 3.67
N LYS A 625 1.83 36.31 4.52
CA LYS A 625 2.82 37.36 4.17
C LYS A 625 4.24 36.84 4.31
#